data_e7b51e0d18a0c4e4780ef5f8410c58fc
#
_entry.id   e7b51e0d18a0c4e4780ef5f8410c58fc
#
_cell.length_a   1.000
_cell.length_b   1.000
_cell.length_c   1.000
_cell.angle_alpha   90.00
_cell.angle_beta   90.00
_cell.angle_gamma   90.00
#
_symmetry.space_group_name_H-M   'P 1'
#
loop_
_entity.id
_entity.type
_entity.pdbx_description
1 polymer ?
#
loop_
_entity_poly.entity_id
_entity_poly.type
_entity_poly.pdbx_seq_one_letter_code
_entity_poly.pdbx_strand_id
1 'polypeptide(L)'
;MYEQMTLWDYQANLSAQQDSIPEEKVIISMDGEVIFYKNYFNLNESDRLFSELYADIKWQQKTIQIFGKRNLLPRLTAWYGDEGQSYIYSGIEHNPEPWNPALSLIKERIEKVAQVRFNSVLLNLYRNGRD
;
A
#
# COMPACT_ATOMS: atom_id res chain seq x y z
N MET A 1 26.85 32.16 -9.09
CA MET A 1 25.66 32.88 -8.61
C MET A 1 24.56 31.83 -8.41
N TYR A 2 24.18 31.55 -7.16
CA TYR A 2 23.11 30.60 -6.90
C TYR A 2 21.79 31.38 -6.98
N GLU A 3 20.93 31.04 -7.95
CA GLU A 3 19.55 31.53 -7.96
C GLU A 3 18.82 30.95 -6.77
N GLN A 4 18.39 31.82 -5.89
CA GLN A 4 17.60 31.45 -4.72
C GLN A 4 16.18 31.14 -5.19
N MET A 5 15.82 29.87 -5.24
CA MET A 5 14.45 29.42 -5.52
C MET A 5 13.51 30.02 -4.47
N THR A 6 12.49 30.73 -4.91
CA THR A 6 11.50 31.34 -4.01
C THR A 6 10.53 30.27 -3.47
N LEU A 7 9.86 30.56 -2.36
CA LEU A 7 8.83 29.69 -1.79
C LEU A 7 7.70 29.41 -2.81
N TRP A 8 7.43 30.36 -3.70
CA TRP A 8 6.45 30.26 -4.79
C TRP A 8 6.89 29.29 -5.87
N ASP A 9 8.18 29.26 -6.22
CA ASP A 9 8.75 28.30 -7.18
C ASP A 9 8.70 26.88 -6.61
N TYR A 10 8.91 26.72 -5.31
CA TYR A 10 8.80 25.45 -4.62
C TYR A 10 7.36 24.95 -4.59
N GLN A 11 6.38 25.80 -4.29
CA GLN A 11 4.95 25.44 -4.29
C GLN A 11 4.43 25.18 -5.72
N ALA A 12 4.88 25.93 -6.72
CA ALA A 12 4.53 25.68 -8.12
C ALA A 12 5.08 24.33 -8.61
N ASN A 13 6.30 23.97 -8.21
CA ASN A 13 6.87 22.65 -8.53
C ASN A 13 6.14 21.51 -7.82
N LEU A 14 5.66 21.70 -6.59
CA LEU A 14 4.85 20.70 -5.89
C LEU A 14 3.48 20.50 -6.54
N SER A 15 2.85 21.58 -7.03
CA SER A 15 1.55 21.49 -7.71
C SER A 15 1.67 20.92 -9.13
N ALA A 16 2.76 21.17 -9.82
CA ALA A 16 3.04 20.62 -11.16
C ALA A 16 3.35 19.11 -11.12
N GLN A 17 3.84 18.59 -10.00
CA GLN A 17 4.10 17.15 -9.84
C GLN A 17 2.84 16.33 -9.48
N GLN A 18 1.73 16.99 -9.11
CA GLN A 18 0.52 16.29 -8.64
C GLN A 18 -0.49 15.94 -9.73
N ASP A 19 -0.38 16.49 -10.93
CA ASP A 19 -1.42 16.34 -11.97
C ASP A 19 -0.98 15.58 -13.24
N SER A 20 0.24 15.08 -13.32
CA SER A 20 0.63 14.21 -14.43
C SER A 20 0.07 12.81 -14.24
N ILE A 21 -0.76 12.35 -15.19
CA ILE A 21 -1.16 10.96 -15.30
C ILE A 21 0.13 10.13 -15.45
N PRO A 22 0.36 9.13 -14.58
CA PRO A 22 1.57 8.33 -14.66
C PRO A 22 1.62 7.56 -15.97
N GLU A 23 2.83 7.37 -16.51
CA GLU A 23 3.04 6.49 -17.66
C GLU A 23 2.59 5.08 -17.30
N GLU A 24 1.55 4.60 -18.00
CA GLU A 24 1.01 3.25 -17.82
C GLU A 24 1.60 2.29 -18.84
N LYS A 25 1.84 1.07 -18.42
CA LYS A 25 2.22 -0.04 -19.29
C LYS A 25 1.34 -1.25 -19.01
N VAL A 26 0.53 -1.63 -19.99
CA VAL A 26 -0.24 -2.88 -19.91
C VAL A 26 0.72 -4.06 -20.05
N ILE A 27 0.78 -4.91 -19.03
CA ILE A 27 1.66 -6.09 -18.97
C ILE A 27 0.89 -7.34 -19.42
N ILE A 28 -0.37 -7.47 -19.01
CA ILE A 28 -1.25 -8.59 -19.35
C ILE A 28 -2.57 -7.99 -19.83
N SER A 29 -3.06 -8.49 -20.98
CA SER A 29 -4.33 -8.07 -21.58
C SER A 29 -5.25 -9.22 -21.98
N MET A 30 -4.86 -10.48 -21.73
CA MET A 30 -5.67 -11.68 -21.99
C MET A 30 -6.00 -12.38 -20.68
N ASP A 31 -7.26 -12.74 -20.48
CA ASP A 31 -7.79 -13.40 -19.27
C ASP A 31 -7.59 -12.61 -17.94
N GLY A 32 -7.31 -11.32 -18.07
CA GLY A 32 -7.09 -10.39 -16.98
C GLY A 32 -6.35 -9.15 -17.45
N GLU A 33 -6.28 -8.15 -16.61
CA GLU A 33 -5.56 -6.91 -16.90
C GLU A 33 -4.54 -6.62 -15.79
N VAL A 34 -3.28 -6.40 -16.18
CA VAL A 34 -2.22 -5.93 -15.30
C VAL A 34 -1.60 -4.68 -15.91
N ILE A 35 -1.73 -3.57 -15.23
CA ILE A 35 -1.18 -2.28 -15.65
C ILE A 35 -0.05 -1.90 -14.69
N PHE A 36 1.10 -1.52 -15.24
CA PHE A 36 2.24 -1.04 -14.49
C PHE A 36 2.38 0.47 -14.64
N TYR A 37 2.37 1.17 -13.52
CA TYR A 37 2.57 2.62 -13.44
C TYR A 37 3.97 2.92 -12.90
N LYS A 38 4.91 3.13 -13.81
CA LYS A 38 6.31 3.40 -13.46
C LYS A 38 6.44 4.72 -12.69
N ASN A 39 7.17 4.70 -11.58
CA ASN A 39 7.47 5.89 -10.77
C ASN A 39 6.22 6.67 -10.28
N TYR A 40 5.07 6.00 -10.15
CA TYR A 40 3.86 6.64 -9.65
C TYR A 40 4.03 7.21 -8.23
N PHE A 41 4.78 6.52 -7.40
CA PHE A 41 5.40 7.08 -6.20
C PHE A 41 6.88 7.32 -6.50
N ASN A 42 7.37 8.54 -6.33
CA ASN A 42 8.78 8.81 -6.50
C ASN A 42 9.62 8.15 -5.39
N LEU A 43 10.94 8.09 -5.56
CA LEU A 43 11.81 7.36 -4.64
C LEU A 43 11.72 7.88 -3.20
N ASN A 44 11.79 9.21 -3.01
CA ASN A 44 11.73 9.82 -1.67
C ASN A 44 10.40 9.53 -0.97
N GLU A 45 9.30 9.61 -1.72
CA GLU A 45 7.96 9.31 -1.22
C GLU A 45 7.80 7.83 -0.87
N SER A 46 8.30 6.94 -1.72
CA SER A 46 8.29 5.49 -1.47
C SER A 46 9.09 5.13 -0.22
N ASP A 47 10.29 5.69 -0.04
CA ASP A 47 11.14 5.45 1.12
C ASP A 47 10.48 5.96 2.42
N ARG A 48 9.86 7.15 2.36
CA ARG A 48 9.12 7.68 3.49
C ARG A 48 7.92 6.81 3.85
N LEU A 49 7.07 6.47 2.89
CA LEU A 49 5.90 5.63 3.11
C LEU A 49 6.30 4.23 3.63
N PHE A 50 7.36 3.65 3.08
CA PHE A 50 7.88 2.37 3.57
C PHE A 50 8.30 2.47 5.04
N SER A 51 9.03 3.52 5.43
CA SER A 51 9.48 3.72 6.80
C SER A 51 8.30 3.90 7.77
N GLU A 52 7.30 4.70 7.38
CA GLU A 52 6.09 4.90 8.17
C GLU A 52 5.30 3.58 8.34
N LEU A 53 5.08 2.84 7.26
CA LEU A 53 4.38 1.56 7.31
C LEU A 53 5.15 0.52 8.13
N TYR A 54 6.47 0.47 7.99
CA TYR A 54 7.30 -0.45 8.75
C TYR A 54 7.20 -0.20 10.26
N ALA A 55 7.16 1.08 10.68
CA ALA A 55 7.10 1.48 12.09
C ALA A 55 5.69 1.40 12.69
N ASP A 56 4.65 1.78 11.95
CA ASP A 56 3.32 2.05 12.49
C ASP A 56 2.31 0.91 12.28
N ILE A 57 2.57 0.00 11.34
CA ILE A 57 1.67 -1.12 11.08
C ILE A 57 1.76 -2.15 12.21
N LYS A 58 0.60 -2.62 12.65
CA LYS A 58 0.48 -3.71 13.63
C LYS A 58 0.76 -5.07 12.98
N TRP A 59 2.01 -5.31 12.65
CA TRP A 59 2.44 -6.54 12.01
C TRP A 59 2.20 -7.76 12.87
N GLN A 60 1.64 -8.82 12.30
CA GLN A 60 1.37 -10.08 12.96
C GLN A 60 1.94 -11.25 12.17
N GLN A 61 2.53 -12.20 12.87
CA GLN A 61 2.89 -13.49 12.30
C GLN A 61 1.75 -14.48 12.51
N LYS A 62 1.07 -14.86 11.45
CA LYS A 62 -0.05 -15.80 11.50
C LYS A 62 0.45 -17.24 11.49
N THR A 63 -0.31 -18.11 12.17
CA THR A 63 -0.12 -19.56 12.15
C THR A 63 -1.17 -20.17 11.24
N ILE A 64 -0.76 -21.10 10.39
CA ILE A 64 -1.66 -21.95 9.61
C ILE A 64 -1.56 -23.40 10.07
N GLN A 65 -2.65 -24.13 9.93
CA GLN A 65 -2.68 -25.57 10.22
C GLN A 65 -2.66 -26.34 8.90
N ILE A 66 -1.59 -27.12 8.69
CA ILE A 66 -1.45 -28.00 7.53
C ILE A 66 -1.30 -29.42 8.05
N PHE A 67 -2.19 -30.31 7.62
CA PHE A 67 -2.23 -31.73 8.07
C PHE A 67 -2.15 -31.90 9.59
N GLY A 68 -2.91 -31.09 10.34
CA GLY A 68 -2.94 -31.12 11.80
C GLY A 68 -1.73 -30.49 12.50
N LYS A 69 -0.71 -30.06 11.77
CA LYS A 69 0.46 -29.39 12.32
C LYS A 69 0.33 -27.87 12.19
N ARG A 70 0.65 -27.15 13.27
CA ARG A 70 0.73 -25.69 13.26
C ARG A 70 2.05 -25.24 12.68
N ASN A 71 1.98 -24.41 11.64
CA ASN A 71 3.15 -23.82 10.99
C ASN A 71 3.01 -22.30 11.03
N LEU A 72 4.06 -21.60 11.41
CA LEU A 72 4.12 -20.16 11.29
C LEU A 72 4.22 -19.77 9.82
N LEU A 73 3.41 -18.80 9.39
CA LEU A 73 3.63 -18.17 8.09
C LEU A 73 4.95 -17.41 8.11
N PRO A 74 5.78 -17.56 7.09
CA PRO A 74 7.11 -16.93 7.09
C PRO A 74 7.04 -15.39 7.07
N ARG A 75 6.06 -14.80 6.39
CA ARG A 75 5.87 -13.34 6.31
C ARG A 75 5.03 -12.79 7.47
N LEU A 76 5.19 -11.51 7.73
CA LEU A 76 4.27 -10.77 8.59
C LEU A 76 3.12 -10.19 7.78
N THR A 77 1.95 -10.13 8.37
CA THR A 77 0.75 -9.61 7.72
C THR A 77 0.01 -8.63 8.61
N ALA A 78 -0.75 -7.74 7.99
CA ALA A 78 -1.69 -6.87 8.68
C ALA A 78 -2.88 -6.56 7.77
N TRP A 79 -4.06 -6.35 8.35
CA TRP A 79 -5.26 -6.04 7.60
C TRP A 79 -5.88 -4.76 8.13
N TYR A 80 -6.06 -3.80 7.24
CA TYR A 80 -6.62 -2.48 7.53
C TYR A 80 -7.81 -2.22 6.60
N GLY A 81 -8.77 -1.42 7.05
CA GLY A 81 -9.93 -1.13 6.22
C GLY A 81 -10.98 -0.28 6.90
N ASP A 82 -12.11 -0.13 6.19
CA ASP A 82 -13.26 0.61 6.67
C ASP A 82 -13.90 -0.11 7.86
N GLU A 83 -14.51 0.67 8.74
CA GLU A 83 -15.28 0.12 9.86
C GLU A 83 -16.44 -0.75 9.33
N GLY A 84 -16.67 -1.88 9.98
CA GLY A 84 -17.72 -2.83 9.60
C GLY A 84 -17.32 -3.82 8.50
N GLN A 85 -16.09 -3.74 7.98
CA GLN A 85 -15.54 -4.77 7.10
C GLN A 85 -15.01 -5.92 7.95
N SER A 86 -15.88 -6.85 8.32
CA SER A 86 -15.48 -8.05 9.08
C SER A 86 -15.67 -9.31 8.25
N TYR A 87 -14.90 -10.35 8.55
CA TYR A 87 -15.14 -11.69 8.03
C TYR A 87 -14.99 -12.74 9.14
N ILE A 88 -15.75 -13.81 9.02
CA ILE A 88 -15.67 -14.93 9.96
C ILE A 88 -14.80 -16.02 9.32
N TYR A 89 -13.73 -16.39 10.01
CA TYR A 89 -12.88 -17.52 9.64
C TYR A 89 -12.71 -18.46 10.82
N SER A 90 -13.02 -19.74 10.59
CA SER A 90 -13.00 -20.79 11.65
C SER A 90 -13.80 -20.41 12.91
N GLY A 91 -14.94 -19.71 12.75
CA GLY A 91 -15.81 -19.28 13.84
C GLY A 91 -15.32 -18.07 14.62
N ILE A 92 -14.22 -17.44 14.19
CA ILE A 92 -13.66 -16.23 14.80
C ILE A 92 -13.92 -15.04 13.86
N GLU A 93 -14.52 -14.00 14.40
CA GLU A 93 -14.69 -12.76 13.69
C GLU A 93 -13.37 -11.98 13.65
N HIS A 94 -12.99 -11.56 12.44
CA HIS A 94 -11.82 -10.75 12.19
C HIS A 94 -12.26 -9.37 11.72
N ASN A 95 -11.77 -8.34 12.38
CA ASN A 95 -12.00 -6.94 12.02
C ASN A 95 -10.70 -6.31 11.53
N PRO A 96 -10.77 -5.43 10.50
CA PRO A 96 -9.60 -4.71 10.07
C PRO A 96 -9.20 -3.64 11.10
N GLU A 97 -7.93 -3.32 11.16
CA GLU A 97 -7.46 -2.11 11.83
C GLU A 97 -7.92 -0.87 11.05
N PRO A 98 -8.18 0.26 11.71
CA PRO A 98 -8.57 1.48 11.03
C PRO A 98 -7.44 2.04 10.16
N TRP A 99 -7.80 2.68 9.05
CA TRP A 99 -6.85 3.33 8.17
C TRP A 99 -5.93 4.30 8.94
N ASN A 100 -4.63 4.22 8.69
CA ASN A 100 -3.67 5.19 9.16
C ASN A 100 -3.34 6.23 8.07
N PRO A 101 -2.66 7.35 8.37
CA PRO A 101 -2.39 8.40 7.39
C PRO A 101 -1.62 7.91 6.16
N ALA A 102 -0.62 7.05 6.30
CA ALA A 102 0.16 6.53 5.20
C ALA A 102 -0.69 5.65 4.26
N LEU A 103 -1.50 4.76 4.81
CA LEU A 103 -2.41 3.91 4.04
C LEU A 103 -3.53 4.72 3.38
N SER A 104 -4.06 5.75 4.04
CA SER A 104 -5.06 6.63 3.47
C SER A 104 -4.53 7.38 2.25
N LEU A 105 -3.31 7.88 2.32
CA LEU A 105 -2.64 8.55 1.19
C LEU A 105 -2.42 7.58 0.02
N ILE A 106 -1.92 6.39 0.29
CA ILE A 106 -1.73 5.36 -0.74
C ILE A 106 -3.06 4.98 -1.38
N LYS A 107 -4.09 4.73 -0.56
CA LYS A 107 -5.45 4.41 -1.03
C LYS A 107 -5.98 5.47 -1.98
N GLU A 108 -5.96 6.74 -1.57
CA GLU A 108 -6.45 7.85 -2.37
C GLU A 108 -5.76 7.93 -3.75
N ARG A 109 -4.45 7.78 -3.78
CA ARG A 109 -3.68 7.82 -5.03
C ARG A 109 -3.96 6.62 -5.92
N ILE A 110 -4.08 5.41 -5.35
CA ILE A 110 -4.41 4.21 -6.14
C ILE A 110 -5.84 4.28 -6.67
N GLU A 111 -6.80 4.73 -5.88
CA GLU A 111 -8.18 4.92 -6.31
C GLU A 111 -8.29 5.89 -7.48
N LYS A 112 -7.48 6.95 -7.47
CA LYS A 112 -7.45 7.95 -8.55
C LYS A 112 -6.99 7.35 -9.88
N VAL A 113 -5.99 6.49 -9.89
CA VAL A 113 -5.45 5.88 -11.12
C VAL A 113 -6.25 4.65 -11.55
N ALA A 114 -6.72 3.85 -10.60
CA ALA A 114 -7.49 2.64 -10.88
C ALA A 114 -8.98 2.92 -11.20
N GLN A 115 -9.47 4.13 -10.88
CA GLN A 115 -10.88 4.53 -11.05
C GLN A 115 -11.88 3.61 -10.32
N VAL A 116 -11.43 3.02 -9.20
CA VAL A 116 -12.25 2.19 -8.30
C VAL A 116 -12.00 2.58 -6.86
N ARG A 117 -12.97 2.29 -5.99
CA ARG A 117 -12.84 2.52 -4.55
C ARG A 117 -12.47 1.23 -3.83
N PHE A 118 -11.59 1.33 -2.87
CA PHE A 118 -11.16 0.22 -2.02
C PHE A 118 -11.65 0.43 -0.59
N ASN A 119 -12.12 -0.64 0.04
CA ASN A 119 -12.60 -0.64 1.42
C ASN A 119 -11.62 -1.28 2.41
N SER A 120 -10.61 -1.96 1.93
CA SER A 120 -9.60 -2.60 2.78
C SER A 120 -8.30 -2.85 2.05
N VAL A 121 -7.25 -3.13 2.83
CA VAL A 121 -5.92 -3.48 2.34
C VAL A 121 -5.32 -4.59 3.19
N LEU A 122 -4.77 -5.60 2.54
CA LEU A 122 -3.94 -6.63 3.15
C LEU A 122 -2.47 -6.29 2.89
N LEU A 123 -1.72 -6.12 3.97
CA LEU A 123 -0.28 -5.87 3.91
C LEU A 123 0.48 -7.16 4.17
N ASN A 124 1.56 -7.33 3.44
CA ASN A 124 2.52 -8.41 3.65
C ASN A 124 3.92 -7.81 3.76
N LEU A 125 4.65 -8.16 4.80
CA LEU A 125 6.04 -7.78 4.97
C LEU A 125 6.93 -9.02 4.85
N TYR A 126 7.78 -8.99 3.85
CA TYR A 126 8.82 -9.99 3.61
C TYR A 126 10.15 -9.43 4.15
N ARG A 127 10.69 -10.02 5.21
CA ARG A 127 11.88 -9.52 5.90
C ARG A 127 13.18 -9.92 5.19
N ASN A 128 13.11 -11.04 4.51
CA ASN A 128 14.23 -11.59 3.74
C ASN A 128 13.74 -12.65 2.73
N GLY A 129 14.64 -13.23 1.96
CA GLY A 129 14.28 -14.20 0.91
C GLY A 129 13.77 -15.55 1.40
N ARG A 130 13.58 -15.74 2.70
CA ARG A 130 13.01 -16.96 3.29
C ARG A 130 11.57 -16.78 3.77
N ASP A 131 11.07 -15.55 3.71
CA ASP A 131 9.70 -15.19 4.06
C ASP A 131 8.72 -15.48 2.92
#